data_3e7ce3ce927f4998bffb1effdf091a3d
#
_entry.id   3e7ce3ce927f4998bffb1effdf091a3d
#
_cell.length_a   1.000
_cell.length_b   1.000
_cell.length_c   1.000
_cell.angle_alpha   90.00
_cell.angle_beta   90.00
_cell.angle_gamma   90.00
#
_symmetry.space_group_name_H-M   'P 1'
#
loop_
_entity.id
_entity.type
_entity.pdbx_description
1 polymer ?
#
loop_
_entity_poly.entity_id
_entity_poly.type
_entity_poly.pdbx_seq_one_letter_code
_entity_poly.pdbx_strand_id
1 'polypeptide(L)'
;VNGILQTGTGSNTAQGTIIRNASNTVLFTNTVGKVGLKLQKLDADGTTPLDGAVFQLRSGGDAVEFVKKAEGSYAATTQTSDTIDTNKLYYIALASDTDYVVGQAANDTQDKAQLQKKTGADSQKVKVYKQDDGSYSFRLQTDPNRWLDLDKGTLENKTMIHFWQNDSTDANDCQKWYLISNEDGSYYIQPRLAGIQDKNFVIDLSGGTVAEGTNIWLYEKNGSAAQR
;
A
#
# COMPACT_ATOMS: atom_id res chain seq x y z
N VAL A 1 -22.87 -30.45 9.83
CA VAL A 1 -22.63 -29.97 11.20
C VAL A 1 -22.01 -28.58 11.07
N ASN A 2 -22.79 -27.55 11.39
CA ASN A 2 -22.32 -26.19 11.47
C ASN A 2 -21.41 -26.07 12.71
N GLY A 3 -20.11 -26.07 12.48
CA GLY A 3 -19.14 -25.82 13.54
C GLY A 3 -19.17 -24.36 13.94
N ILE A 4 -19.84 -24.04 15.05
CA ILE A 4 -19.71 -22.73 15.70
C ILE A 4 -18.43 -22.78 16.51
N LEU A 5 -17.50 -21.89 16.14
CA LEU A 5 -16.27 -21.72 16.88
C LEU A 5 -16.56 -21.03 18.21
N GLN A 6 -16.18 -21.67 19.31
CA GLN A 6 -16.25 -21.05 20.65
C GLN A 6 -14.95 -20.32 20.93
N THR A 7 -15.03 -19.02 21.12
CA THR A 7 -13.89 -18.21 21.59
C THR A 7 -13.85 -18.28 23.11
N GLY A 8 -12.87 -18.99 23.66
CA GLY A 8 -12.54 -18.89 25.09
C GLY A 8 -11.81 -17.57 25.36
N THR A 9 -12.16 -16.91 26.46
CA THR A 9 -11.42 -15.74 26.95
C THR A 9 -9.95 -16.11 27.19
N GLY A 10 -9.05 -15.57 26.38
CA GLY A 10 -7.60 -15.75 26.52
C GLY A 10 -6.91 -16.65 25.49
N SER A 11 -7.64 -17.22 24.52
CA SER A 11 -7.04 -18.02 23.43
C SER A 11 -7.16 -17.28 22.09
N ASN A 12 -6.02 -17.03 21.45
CA ASN A 12 -5.94 -16.42 20.10
C ASN A 12 -6.07 -17.48 18.98
N THR A 13 -6.50 -18.69 19.30
CA THR A 13 -6.64 -19.80 18.34
C THR A 13 -8.10 -20.19 18.19
N ALA A 14 -8.50 -20.34 16.94
CA ALA A 14 -9.79 -20.85 16.56
C ALA A 14 -9.60 -22.08 15.66
N GLN A 15 -10.32 -23.16 15.95
CA GLN A 15 -10.34 -24.38 15.14
C GLN A 15 -11.72 -24.61 14.55
N GLY A 16 -11.78 -25.05 13.31
CA GLY A 16 -13.02 -25.37 12.63
C GLY A 16 -12.81 -26.38 11.52
N THR A 17 -13.88 -27.11 11.16
CA THR A 17 -13.85 -28.05 10.04
C THR A 17 -14.26 -27.34 8.76
N ILE A 18 -13.47 -27.45 7.73
CA ILE A 18 -13.78 -26.91 6.39
C ILE A 18 -14.58 -27.96 5.62
N ILE A 19 -15.77 -27.58 5.18
CA ILE A 19 -16.64 -28.42 4.35
C ILE A 19 -16.28 -28.14 2.88
N ARG A 20 -16.00 -29.20 2.15
CA ARG A 20 -15.68 -29.15 0.70
C ARG A 20 -16.86 -28.59 -0.09
N ASN A 21 -16.60 -27.68 -1.03
CA ASN A 21 -17.60 -27.05 -1.90
C ASN A 21 -18.69 -26.23 -1.17
N ALA A 22 -18.39 -25.73 0.04
CA ALA A 22 -19.25 -24.84 0.79
C ALA A 22 -18.52 -23.59 1.22
N SER A 23 -19.24 -22.49 1.41
CA SER A 23 -18.70 -21.32 2.10
C SER A 23 -18.50 -21.65 3.57
N ASN A 24 -17.27 -21.50 4.05
CA ASN A 24 -16.92 -21.72 5.44
C ASN A 24 -16.51 -20.37 6.04
N THR A 25 -17.22 -19.97 7.11
CA THR A 25 -16.98 -18.69 7.77
C THR A 25 -16.42 -18.92 9.16
N VAL A 26 -15.32 -18.26 9.47
CA VAL A 26 -14.77 -18.19 10.82
C VAL A 26 -14.89 -16.74 11.27
N LEU A 27 -15.60 -16.50 12.38
CA LEU A 27 -15.80 -15.18 12.95
C LEU A 27 -14.83 -14.96 14.10
N PHE A 28 -14.04 -13.89 14.01
CA PHE A 28 -13.23 -13.39 15.12
C PHE A 28 -13.78 -12.06 15.57
N THR A 29 -14.02 -11.92 16.86
CA THR A 29 -14.41 -10.65 17.46
C THR A 29 -13.27 -10.19 18.37
N ASN A 30 -12.71 -9.02 18.08
CA ASN A 30 -11.70 -8.41 18.92
C ASN A 30 -12.11 -6.97 19.24
N THR A 31 -12.02 -6.60 20.49
CA THR A 31 -12.42 -5.29 20.99
C THR A 31 -11.25 -4.33 21.14
N VAL A 32 -10.01 -4.79 21.11
CA VAL A 32 -8.81 -3.94 21.30
C VAL A 32 -7.58 -4.55 20.62
N GLY A 33 -6.88 -3.77 19.79
CA GLY A 33 -5.51 -4.03 19.36
C GLY A 33 -5.34 -4.79 18.03
N LYS A 34 -4.09 -4.95 17.61
CA LYS A 34 -3.70 -5.71 16.42
C LYS A 34 -3.71 -7.20 16.71
N VAL A 35 -4.29 -8.00 15.82
CA VAL A 35 -4.34 -9.46 15.95
C VAL A 35 -3.48 -10.08 14.85
N GLY A 36 -2.61 -10.99 15.22
CA GLY A 36 -1.97 -11.90 14.27
C GLY A 36 -2.89 -13.07 13.96
N LEU A 37 -3.22 -13.30 12.70
CA LEU A 37 -3.98 -14.45 12.25
C LEU A 37 -3.06 -15.38 11.45
N LYS A 38 -2.95 -16.64 11.88
CA LYS A 38 -2.29 -17.69 11.10
C LYS A 38 -3.37 -18.66 10.61
N LEU A 39 -3.47 -18.79 9.29
CA LEU A 39 -4.38 -19.74 8.64
C LEU A 39 -3.54 -20.83 7.98
N GLN A 40 -3.91 -22.08 8.24
CA GLN A 40 -3.30 -23.23 7.61
C GLN A 40 -4.41 -24.24 7.30
N LYS A 41 -4.44 -24.72 6.06
CA LYS A 41 -5.28 -25.85 5.69
C LYS A 41 -4.49 -27.13 5.94
N LEU A 42 -5.10 -28.04 6.69
CA LEU A 42 -4.54 -29.36 6.97
C LEU A 42 -5.40 -30.43 6.28
N ASP A 43 -4.82 -31.58 6.04
CA ASP A 43 -5.55 -32.78 5.61
C ASP A 43 -6.46 -33.31 6.74
N ALA A 44 -7.24 -34.32 6.43
CA ALA A 44 -8.18 -34.95 7.37
C ALA A 44 -7.49 -35.56 8.60
N ASP A 45 -6.19 -35.81 8.53
CA ASP A 45 -5.36 -36.26 9.67
C ASP A 45 -5.08 -35.12 10.69
N GLY A 46 -5.40 -33.86 10.33
CA GLY A 46 -5.20 -32.69 11.18
C GLY A 46 -3.74 -32.24 11.34
N THR A 47 -2.81 -32.83 10.61
CA THR A 47 -1.37 -32.58 10.76
C THR A 47 -0.66 -32.23 9.46
N THR A 48 -1.07 -32.79 8.34
CA THR A 48 -0.42 -32.59 7.05
C THR A 48 -0.91 -31.31 6.38
N PRO A 49 -0.04 -30.31 6.13
CA PRO A 49 -0.41 -29.10 5.41
C PRO A 49 -0.82 -29.40 3.95
N LEU A 50 -1.89 -28.78 3.49
CA LEU A 50 -2.36 -28.87 2.12
C LEU A 50 -2.07 -27.58 1.37
N ASP A 51 -1.37 -27.71 0.24
CA ASP A 51 -1.10 -26.61 -0.68
C ASP A 51 -2.34 -26.20 -1.51
N GLY A 52 -2.28 -25.00 -2.08
CA GLY A 52 -3.32 -24.49 -2.99
C GLY A 52 -4.61 -24.05 -2.31
N ALA A 53 -4.65 -23.92 -0.98
CA ALA A 53 -5.77 -23.31 -0.29
C ALA A 53 -5.81 -21.81 -0.52
N VAL A 54 -6.95 -21.29 -1.00
CA VAL A 54 -7.19 -19.85 -1.14
C VAL A 54 -8.08 -19.40 -0.01
N PHE A 55 -7.63 -18.39 0.74
CA PHE A 55 -8.38 -17.78 1.83
C PHE A 55 -8.72 -16.33 1.50
N GLN A 56 -9.92 -15.90 1.83
CA GLN A 56 -10.32 -14.51 1.80
C GLN A 56 -10.76 -14.09 3.21
N LEU A 57 -10.10 -13.08 3.77
CA LEU A 57 -10.58 -12.44 4.98
C LEU A 57 -11.56 -11.33 4.61
N ARG A 58 -12.62 -11.19 5.41
CA ARG A 58 -13.61 -10.12 5.24
C ARG A 58 -13.81 -9.37 6.54
N SER A 59 -13.99 -8.06 6.45
CA SER A 59 -14.37 -7.20 7.55
C SER A 59 -15.61 -6.40 7.16
N GLY A 60 -16.69 -6.52 7.92
CA GLY A 60 -17.96 -5.84 7.61
C GLY A 60 -18.59 -6.22 6.27
N GLY A 61 -18.20 -7.35 5.68
CA GLY A 61 -18.67 -7.78 4.36
C GLY A 61 -17.68 -7.51 3.22
N ASP A 62 -16.74 -6.60 3.42
CA ASP A 62 -15.70 -6.25 2.42
C ASP A 62 -14.49 -7.17 2.53
N ALA A 63 -13.88 -7.46 1.39
CA ALA A 63 -12.64 -8.22 1.35
C ALA A 63 -11.49 -7.39 1.95
N VAL A 64 -10.74 -8.00 2.88
CA VAL A 64 -9.52 -7.40 3.40
C VAL A 64 -8.37 -7.76 2.45
N GLU A 65 -7.71 -6.75 1.91
CA GLU A 65 -6.53 -6.94 1.08
C GLU A 65 -5.28 -7.17 1.95
N PHE A 66 -4.37 -8.00 1.45
CA PHE A 66 -3.13 -8.34 2.15
C PHE A 66 -1.92 -8.05 1.27
N VAL A 67 -0.88 -7.51 1.91
CA VAL A 67 0.45 -7.39 1.30
C VAL A 67 1.30 -8.55 1.81
N LYS A 68 1.91 -9.30 0.90
CA LYS A 68 2.90 -10.32 1.24
C LYS A 68 4.12 -9.64 1.83
N LYS A 69 4.48 -9.98 3.05
CA LYS A 69 5.64 -9.44 3.77
C LYS A 69 6.88 -10.34 3.60
N ALA A 70 6.69 -11.64 3.75
CA ALA A 70 7.69 -12.66 3.52
C ALA A 70 6.99 -13.95 3.08
N GLU A 71 7.70 -14.99 2.75
CA GLU A 71 7.10 -16.28 2.42
C GLU A 71 6.21 -16.76 3.58
N GLY A 72 4.94 -16.99 3.26
CA GLY A 72 3.92 -17.37 4.25
C GLY A 72 3.50 -16.29 5.24
N SER A 73 3.99 -15.04 5.11
CA SER A 73 3.62 -13.91 5.97
C SER A 73 2.95 -12.81 5.18
N TYR A 74 1.79 -12.37 5.65
CA TYR A 74 0.97 -11.30 5.03
C TYR A 74 0.56 -10.30 6.09
N ALA A 75 0.54 -9.01 5.73
CA ALA A 75 -0.07 -7.98 6.54
C ALA A 75 -1.37 -7.51 5.90
N ALA A 76 -2.43 -7.37 6.69
CA ALA A 76 -3.64 -6.73 6.20
C ALA A 76 -3.28 -5.27 5.85
N THR A 77 -3.64 -4.87 4.65
CA THR A 77 -3.74 -3.45 4.35
C THR A 77 -5.00 -2.98 5.09
N THR A 78 -4.85 -2.12 6.07
CA THR A 78 -6.00 -1.41 6.63
C THR A 78 -6.53 -0.49 5.53
N GLN A 79 -7.30 -1.05 4.64
CA GLN A 79 -8.12 -0.26 3.74
C GLN A 79 -9.35 0.15 4.57
N THR A 80 -9.34 1.37 5.08
CA THR A 80 -10.60 2.08 5.20
C THR A 80 -11.19 2.16 3.80
N SER A 81 -12.48 1.99 3.69
CA SER A 81 -13.25 1.87 2.45
C SER A 81 -13.23 3.10 1.50
N ASP A 82 -12.23 3.94 1.60
CA ASP A 82 -11.98 4.98 0.63
C ASP A 82 -11.36 4.35 -0.61
N THR A 83 -12.22 3.70 -1.39
CA THR A 83 -11.85 3.23 -2.71
C THR A 83 -11.43 4.44 -3.54
N ILE A 84 -10.13 4.50 -3.87
CA ILE A 84 -9.64 5.50 -4.81
C ILE A 84 -10.40 5.31 -6.12
N ASP A 85 -11.19 6.31 -6.49
CA ASP A 85 -11.91 6.32 -7.75
C ASP A 85 -10.94 6.59 -8.90
N THR A 86 -10.52 5.53 -9.57
CA THR A 86 -9.53 5.62 -10.67
C THR A 86 -10.00 6.43 -11.89
N ASN A 87 -11.26 6.89 -11.90
CA ASN A 87 -11.76 7.80 -12.92
C ASN A 87 -11.48 9.28 -12.60
N LYS A 88 -11.02 9.58 -11.38
CA LYS A 88 -10.70 10.94 -10.94
C LYS A 88 -9.21 11.24 -11.05
N LEU A 89 -8.89 12.51 -11.01
CA LEU A 89 -7.54 13.03 -10.86
C LEU A 89 -7.31 13.39 -9.40
N TYR A 90 -6.07 13.15 -8.94
CA TYR A 90 -5.66 13.37 -7.56
C TYR A 90 -4.45 14.27 -7.46
N TYR A 91 -4.26 14.85 -6.30
CA TYR A 91 -3.00 15.39 -5.83
C TYR A 91 -2.38 14.39 -4.85
N ILE A 92 -1.08 14.24 -4.89
CA ILE A 92 -0.32 13.62 -3.80
C ILE A 92 0.05 14.78 -2.88
N ALA A 93 -0.72 15.01 -1.84
CA ALA A 93 -0.57 16.13 -0.94
C ALA A 93 0.15 15.73 0.35
N LEU A 94 0.93 16.66 0.92
CA LEU A 94 1.50 16.47 2.25
C LEU A 94 0.38 16.52 3.28
N ALA A 95 0.25 15.49 4.13
CA ALA A 95 -0.87 15.41 5.07
C ALA A 95 -0.85 16.51 6.15
N SER A 96 0.34 16.97 6.55
CA SER A 96 0.49 18.06 7.53
C SER A 96 0.20 19.45 6.96
N ASP A 97 0.25 19.60 5.62
CA ASP A 97 -0.04 20.86 4.94
C ASP A 97 -0.50 20.59 3.49
N THR A 98 -1.81 20.50 3.29
CA THR A 98 -2.43 20.16 1.98
C THR A 98 -2.33 21.27 0.93
N ASP A 99 -1.76 22.42 1.27
CA ASP A 99 -1.41 23.47 0.30
C ASP A 99 -0.13 23.12 -0.45
N TYR A 100 0.55 22.04 -0.07
CA TYR A 100 1.71 21.52 -0.74
C TYR A 100 1.44 20.13 -1.32
N VAL A 101 1.87 19.93 -2.56
CA VAL A 101 1.65 18.70 -3.34
C VAL A 101 2.94 18.25 -4.00
N VAL A 102 3.04 16.97 -4.30
CA VAL A 102 4.13 16.41 -5.10
C VAL A 102 3.90 16.72 -6.58
N GLY A 103 4.91 17.26 -7.23
CA GLY A 103 4.92 17.49 -8.66
C GLY A 103 6.30 17.24 -9.26
N GLN A 104 6.38 17.25 -10.58
CA GLN A 104 7.66 17.13 -11.28
C GLN A 104 8.41 18.46 -11.20
N ALA A 105 9.71 18.40 -10.90
CA ALA A 105 10.58 19.58 -10.90
C ALA A 105 10.66 20.20 -12.29
N ALA A 106 10.44 21.49 -12.37
CA ALA A 106 10.55 22.21 -13.62
C ALA A 106 12.02 22.30 -14.06
N ASN A 107 12.28 22.02 -15.35
CA ASN A 107 13.62 22.11 -15.97
C ASN A 107 14.69 21.22 -15.30
N ASP A 108 14.29 20.18 -14.58
CA ASP A 108 15.22 19.19 -14.02
C ASP A 108 15.45 18.07 -15.03
N THR A 109 16.70 17.80 -15.37
CA THR A 109 17.07 16.73 -16.32
C THR A 109 16.89 15.32 -15.78
N GLN A 110 16.62 15.19 -14.50
CA GLN A 110 16.36 13.91 -13.81
C GLN A 110 14.89 13.71 -13.47
N ASP A 111 14.02 14.65 -13.88
CA ASP A 111 12.58 14.57 -13.68
C ASP A 111 12.15 14.37 -12.22
N LYS A 112 12.91 14.92 -11.26
CA LYS A 112 12.71 14.71 -9.82
C LYS A 112 11.31 15.07 -9.37
N ALA A 113 10.79 14.27 -8.46
CA ALA A 113 9.62 14.63 -7.68
C ALA A 113 10.00 15.65 -6.61
N GLN A 114 9.25 16.74 -6.54
CA GLN A 114 9.46 17.83 -5.57
C GLN A 114 8.15 18.25 -4.93
N LEU A 115 8.26 18.79 -3.72
CA LEU A 115 7.16 19.48 -3.10
C LEU A 115 6.93 20.82 -3.79
N GLN A 116 5.69 21.11 -4.14
CA GLN A 116 5.29 22.33 -4.83
C GLN A 116 4.10 22.95 -4.11
N LYS A 117 4.01 24.27 -4.09
CA LYS A 117 2.79 24.94 -3.65
C LYS A 117 1.64 24.59 -4.61
N LYS A 118 0.52 24.18 -4.06
CA LYS A 118 -0.67 23.78 -4.84
C LYS A 118 -1.26 24.98 -5.57
N THR A 119 -1.24 24.94 -6.88
CA THR A 119 -1.76 26.01 -7.74
C THR A 119 -3.07 25.62 -8.45
N GLY A 120 -3.43 24.34 -8.41
CA GLY A 120 -4.54 23.80 -9.18
C GLY A 120 -4.19 23.36 -10.60
N ALA A 121 -2.95 23.58 -11.03
CA ALA A 121 -2.48 23.22 -12.38
C ALA A 121 -2.53 21.71 -12.63
N ASP A 122 -2.79 21.32 -13.88
CA ASP A 122 -2.85 19.91 -14.28
C ASP A 122 -1.49 19.22 -14.17
N SER A 123 -0.38 19.95 -14.22
CA SER A 123 0.98 19.45 -14.01
C SER A 123 1.25 18.93 -12.59
N GLN A 124 0.36 19.27 -11.65
CA GLN A 124 0.42 18.80 -10.26
C GLN A 124 -0.54 17.62 -9.98
N LYS A 125 -1.34 17.24 -10.98
CA LYS A 125 -2.33 16.19 -10.83
C LYS A 125 -1.81 14.87 -11.39
N VAL A 126 -2.24 13.80 -10.74
CA VAL A 126 -1.94 12.43 -11.18
C VAL A 126 -3.22 11.67 -11.44
N LYS A 127 -3.19 10.81 -12.45
CA LYS A 127 -4.14 9.74 -12.64
C LYS A 127 -3.66 8.51 -11.90
N VAL A 128 -4.54 7.88 -11.15
CA VAL A 128 -4.23 6.70 -10.35
C VAL A 128 -4.69 5.44 -11.07
N TYR A 129 -3.86 4.42 -11.09
CA TYR A 129 -4.16 3.10 -11.64
C TYR A 129 -4.02 2.06 -10.53
N LYS A 130 -5.07 1.28 -10.30
CA LYS A 130 -5.00 0.13 -9.40
C LYS A 130 -4.50 -1.06 -10.19
N GLN A 131 -3.51 -1.75 -9.63
CA GLN A 131 -2.93 -2.96 -10.20
C GLN A 131 -3.61 -4.20 -9.63
N ASP A 132 -3.52 -5.34 -10.34
CA ASP A 132 -4.14 -6.61 -9.92
C ASP A 132 -3.58 -7.15 -8.59
N ASP A 133 -2.34 -6.77 -8.24
CA ASP A 133 -1.68 -7.14 -7.00
C ASP A 133 -2.01 -6.22 -5.80
N GLY A 134 -2.96 -5.29 -5.98
CA GLY A 134 -3.39 -4.34 -4.95
C GLY A 134 -2.48 -3.11 -4.82
N SER A 135 -1.41 -3.02 -5.61
CA SER A 135 -0.59 -1.80 -5.68
C SER A 135 -1.26 -0.73 -6.55
N TYR A 136 -0.73 0.48 -6.50
CA TYR A 136 -1.18 1.61 -7.28
C TYR A 136 -0.02 2.19 -8.08
N SER A 137 -0.35 2.84 -9.19
CA SER A 137 0.61 3.61 -9.97
C SER A 137 0.07 5.00 -10.25
N PHE A 138 0.96 5.99 -10.27
CA PHE A 138 0.60 7.40 -10.39
C PHE A 138 1.23 7.97 -11.66
N ARG A 139 0.41 8.44 -12.57
CA ARG A 139 0.83 9.00 -13.86
C ARG A 139 0.48 10.48 -13.92
N LEU A 140 1.39 11.32 -14.36
CA LEU A 140 1.11 12.75 -14.53
C LEU A 140 -0.04 12.97 -15.52
N GLN A 141 -0.91 13.92 -15.19
CA GLN A 141 -2.02 14.28 -16.06
C GLN A 141 -1.54 14.93 -17.37
N THR A 142 -0.50 15.73 -17.31
CA THR A 142 0.02 16.49 -18.46
C THR A 142 0.93 15.70 -19.37
N ASP A 143 1.51 14.59 -18.88
CA ASP A 143 2.36 13.72 -19.67
C ASP A 143 2.05 12.24 -19.37
N PRO A 144 1.37 11.55 -20.30
CA PRO A 144 0.97 10.16 -20.11
C PRO A 144 2.14 9.18 -20.07
N ASN A 145 3.34 9.61 -20.39
CA ASN A 145 4.54 8.77 -20.35
C ASN A 145 5.35 8.99 -19.05
N ARG A 146 4.88 9.84 -18.13
CA ARG A 146 5.57 10.16 -16.88
C ARG A 146 4.86 9.54 -15.68
N TRP A 147 5.53 8.58 -15.06
CA TRP A 147 5.04 7.83 -13.92
C TRP A 147 5.90 8.09 -12.69
N LEU A 148 5.29 8.20 -11.51
CA LEU A 148 6.03 8.25 -10.25
C LEU A 148 6.84 6.98 -10.10
N ASP A 149 8.15 7.11 -9.95
CA ASP A 149 9.12 6.03 -10.09
C ASP A 149 10.19 6.11 -9.00
N LEU A 150 10.61 4.94 -8.52
CA LEU A 150 11.76 4.77 -7.64
C LEU A 150 13.01 4.53 -8.48
N ASP A 151 13.98 5.44 -8.44
CA ASP A 151 15.20 5.36 -9.26
C ASP A 151 15.86 3.97 -9.16
N LYS A 152 15.89 3.27 -10.30
CA LYS A 152 16.47 1.92 -10.47
C LYS A 152 15.96 0.86 -9.49
N GLY A 153 14.84 1.11 -8.80
CA GLY A 153 14.31 0.21 -7.77
C GLY A 153 15.20 0.08 -6.53
N THR A 154 16.09 1.03 -6.29
CA THR A 154 17.05 1.00 -5.19
C THR A 154 16.37 1.28 -3.86
N LEU A 155 16.45 0.35 -2.91
CA LEU A 155 15.83 0.45 -1.59
C LEU A 155 16.85 0.89 -0.54
N GLU A 156 17.22 2.18 -0.60
CA GLU A 156 18.17 2.84 0.30
C GLU A 156 17.67 4.23 0.69
N ASN A 157 18.12 4.75 1.83
CA ASN A 157 17.80 6.10 2.25
C ASN A 157 18.32 7.12 1.23
N LYS A 158 17.48 8.10 0.90
CA LYS A 158 17.73 9.18 -0.04
C LYS A 158 17.77 8.76 -1.51
N THR A 159 17.31 7.55 -1.85
CA THR A 159 17.07 7.18 -3.24
C THR A 159 16.06 8.15 -3.84
N MET A 160 16.35 8.63 -5.03
CA MET A 160 15.54 9.60 -5.73
C MET A 160 14.17 9.02 -6.09
N ILE A 161 13.14 9.82 -5.89
CA ILE A 161 11.83 9.63 -6.47
C ILE A 161 11.68 10.64 -7.61
N HIS A 162 11.21 10.19 -8.75
CA HIS A 162 11.09 11.02 -9.94
C HIS A 162 9.86 10.64 -10.77
N PHE A 163 9.55 11.42 -11.80
CA PHE A 163 8.52 11.07 -12.77
C PHE A 163 9.20 10.52 -14.03
N TRP A 164 9.50 9.22 -14.03
CA TRP A 164 10.28 8.61 -15.08
C TRP A 164 9.45 8.21 -16.29
N GLN A 165 10.09 8.27 -17.46
CA GLN A 165 9.46 7.91 -18.71
C GLN A 165 9.17 6.40 -18.78
N ASN A 166 7.94 6.09 -19.17
CA ASN A 166 7.51 4.75 -19.49
C ASN A 166 6.44 4.84 -20.60
N ASP A 167 6.80 4.43 -21.80
CA ASP A 167 5.93 4.46 -22.97
C ASP A 167 4.93 3.29 -22.98
N SER A 168 5.01 2.38 -22.01
CA SER A 168 4.05 1.29 -21.83
C SER A 168 2.74 1.79 -21.23
N THR A 169 1.65 1.10 -21.54
CA THR A 169 0.36 1.28 -20.87
C THR A 169 0.37 0.79 -19.43
N ASP A 170 1.34 -0.07 -19.08
CA ASP A 170 1.45 -0.69 -17.77
C ASP A 170 2.69 -0.18 -17.02
N ALA A 171 2.51 0.09 -15.73
CA ALA A 171 3.59 0.47 -14.84
C ALA A 171 4.57 -0.70 -14.63
N ASN A 172 5.88 -0.40 -14.66
CA ASN A 172 6.91 -1.36 -14.26
C ASN A 172 7.01 -1.47 -12.71
N ASP A 173 7.84 -2.36 -12.20
CA ASP A 173 7.92 -2.61 -10.74
C ASP A 173 8.43 -1.42 -9.93
N CYS A 174 9.22 -0.52 -10.52
CA CYS A 174 9.67 0.72 -9.86
C CYS A 174 8.56 1.76 -9.75
N GLN A 175 7.47 1.60 -10.49
CA GLN A 175 6.34 2.53 -10.61
C GLN A 175 5.10 2.05 -9.86
N LYS A 176 5.23 1.00 -9.06
CA LYS A 176 4.15 0.41 -8.28
C LYS A 176 4.34 0.69 -6.80
N TRP A 177 3.26 1.10 -6.15
CA TRP A 177 3.27 1.62 -4.79
C TRP A 177 2.13 1.04 -3.96
N TYR A 178 2.38 0.69 -2.72
CA TYR A 178 1.33 0.40 -1.75
C TYR A 178 0.95 1.68 -1.00
N LEU A 179 -0.34 1.86 -0.79
CA LEU A 179 -0.89 2.90 0.07
C LEU A 179 -1.21 2.27 1.42
N ILE A 180 -0.44 2.64 2.43
CA ILE A 180 -0.61 2.13 3.80
C ILE A 180 -1.32 3.22 4.60
N SER A 181 -2.61 3.00 4.92
CA SER A 181 -3.39 4.00 5.63
C SER A 181 -2.92 4.20 7.08
N ASN A 182 -3.04 5.42 7.54
CA ASN A 182 -2.87 5.82 8.92
C ASN A 182 -4.24 6.03 9.59
N GLU A 183 -4.25 6.06 10.91
CA GLU A 183 -5.47 6.28 11.70
C GLU A 183 -6.08 7.68 11.47
N ASP A 184 -5.29 8.65 11.02
CA ASP A 184 -5.70 10.03 10.72
C ASP A 184 -6.24 10.21 9.29
N GLY A 185 -6.37 9.13 8.52
CA GLY A 185 -6.83 9.15 7.12
C GLY A 185 -5.74 9.49 6.11
N SER A 186 -4.52 9.77 6.55
CA SER A 186 -3.36 9.91 5.66
C SER A 186 -2.78 8.55 5.25
N TYR A 187 -1.82 8.57 4.32
CA TYR A 187 -1.16 7.35 3.83
C TYR A 187 0.36 7.48 3.87
N TYR A 188 1.03 6.35 4.15
CA TYR A 188 2.39 6.17 3.67
C TYR A 188 2.34 5.61 2.26
N ILE A 189 3.19 6.13 1.38
CA ILE A 189 3.36 5.62 0.02
C ILE A 189 4.64 4.77 0.01
N GLN A 190 4.47 3.46 -0.06
CA GLN A 190 5.55 2.47 0.01
C GLN A 190 5.84 1.91 -1.38
N PRO A 191 7.10 1.87 -1.85
CA PRO A 191 7.42 1.12 -3.06
C PRO A 191 6.95 -0.33 -2.93
N ARG A 192 6.31 -0.86 -3.96
CA ARG A 192 5.92 -2.27 -4.00
C ARG A 192 7.13 -3.18 -3.77
N LEU A 193 8.28 -2.83 -4.35
CA LEU A 193 9.54 -3.55 -4.16
C LEU A 193 9.95 -3.64 -2.69
N ALA A 194 9.73 -2.59 -1.89
CA ALA A 194 10.00 -2.63 -0.45
C ALA A 194 9.03 -3.57 0.26
N GLY A 195 7.75 -3.51 -0.08
CA GLY A 195 6.72 -4.36 0.52
C GLY A 195 6.97 -5.84 0.29
N ILE A 196 7.32 -6.25 -0.92
CA ILE A 196 7.57 -7.67 -1.24
C ILE A 196 8.90 -8.20 -0.67
N GLN A 197 9.87 -7.33 -0.37
CA GLN A 197 11.15 -7.67 0.23
C GLN A 197 11.17 -7.52 1.75
N ASP A 198 10.02 -7.23 2.36
CA ASP A 198 9.87 -6.96 3.81
C ASP A 198 10.78 -5.84 4.32
N LYS A 199 10.98 -4.82 3.48
CA LYS A 199 11.74 -3.61 3.81
C LYS A 199 10.79 -2.47 4.12
N ASN A 200 11.12 -1.67 5.11
CA ASN A 200 10.23 -0.64 5.64
C ASN A 200 10.61 0.76 5.13
N PHE A 201 10.61 0.94 3.81
CA PHE A 201 10.87 2.22 3.15
C PHE A 201 9.58 2.85 2.64
N VAL A 202 9.48 4.17 2.72
CA VAL A 202 8.35 4.96 2.21
C VAL A 202 8.85 6.25 1.58
N ILE A 203 8.00 6.92 0.81
CA ILE A 203 8.27 8.27 0.31
C ILE A 203 8.43 9.21 1.51
N ASP A 204 9.39 10.13 1.41
CA ASP A 204 9.76 11.06 2.47
C ASP A 204 10.12 12.43 1.88
N LEU A 205 9.73 13.48 2.61
CA LEU A 205 10.11 14.85 2.29
C LEU A 205 11.51 15.14 2.82
N SER A 206 12.43 15.47 1.95
CA SER A 206 13.83 15.70 2.27
C SER A 206 14.02 16.64 3.45
N GLY A 207 14.60 16.10 4.54
CA GLY A 207 14.86 16.85 5.77
C GLY A 207 13.60 17.35 6.50
N GLY A 208 12.41 16.89 6.10
CA GLY A 208 11.14 17.35 6.67
C GLY A 208 10.82 18.82 6.38
N THR A 209 11.49 19.42 5.42
CA THR A 209 11.35 20.86 5.12
C THR A 209 10.14 21.11 4.23
N VAL A 210 9.12 21.75 4.76
CA VAL A 210 7.92 22.14 4.01
C VAL A 210 8.20 23.46 3.27
N ALA A 211 8.73 23.32 2.06
CA ALA A 211 9.02 24.45 1.18
C ALA A 211 8.94 24.02 -0.29
N GLU A 212 8.59 24.95 -1.16
CA GLU A 212 8.60 24.71 -2.60
C GLU A 212 10.00 24.33 -3.08
N GLY A 213 10.08 23.31 -3.94
CA GLY A 213 11.33 22.77 -4.45
C GLY A 213 12.03 21.76 -3.55
N THR A 214 11.50 21.45 -2.37
CA THR A 214 12.05 20.39 -1.53
C THR A 214 11.90 19.04 -2.22
N ASN A 215 12.98 18.29 -2.34
CA ASN A 215 13.00 16.99 -3.01
C ASN A 215 12.17 15.96 -2.24
N ILE A 216 11.55 15.08 -2.98
CA ILE A 216 10.94 13.84 -2.47
C ILE A 216 11.92 12.71 -2.73
N TRP A 217 12.17 11.91 -1.72
CA TRP A 217 13.07 10.76 -1.80
C TRP A 217 12.48 9.54 -1.09
N LEU A 218 13.15 8.42 -1.18
CA LEU A 218 12.86 7.25 -0.37
C LEU A 218 13.58 7.36 0.97
N TYR A 219 12.93 6.96 2.05
CA TYR A 219 13.56 6.88 3.35
C TYR A 219 12.96 5.75 4.19
N GLU A 220 13.75 5.22 5.13
CA GLU A 220 13.27 4.25 6.09
C GLU A 220 12.11 4.85 6.91
N LYS A 221 11.02 4.11 7.04
CA LYS A 221 9.81 4.56 7.73
C LYS A 221 10.09 4.83 9.20
N ASN A 222 9.92 6.08 9.62
CA ASN A 222 10.15 6.55 10.98
C ASN A 222 8.90 7.18 11.64
N GLY A 223 7.78 7.25 10.91
CA GLY A 223 6.52 7.77 11.40
C GLY A 223 6.41 9.31 11.46
N SER A 224 7.41 10.02 10.93
CA SER A 224 7.38 11.49 10.90
C SER A 224 6.30 12.04 9.98
N ALA A 225 5.94 13.33 10.17
CA ALA A 225 5.01 14.03 9.29
C ALA A 225 5.55 14.19 7.85
N ALA A 226 6.87 14.11 7.66
CA ALA A 226 7.51 14.15 6.35
C ALA A 226 7.16 12.94 5.44
N GLN A 227 6.56 11.90 6.01
CA GLN A 227 6.27 10.63 5.33
C GLN A 227 4.77 10.42 5.06
N ARG A 228 3.95 11.41 5.35
CA ARG A 228 2.49 11.27 5.27
C ARG A 228 1.84 12.37 4.45
#